data_c1db346b06512fa9c45e4c7f4f3f4eef
#
_entry.id   c1db346b06512fa9c45e4c7f4f3f4eef
#
_cell.length_a   1.000
_cell.length_b   1.000
_cell.length_c   1.000
_cell.angle_alpha   90.00
_cell.angle_beta   90.00
_cell.angle_gamma   90.00
#
_symmetry.space_group_name_H-M   'P 1'
#
loop_
_entity.id
_entity.type
_entity.pdbx_description
1 polymer ?
#
loop_
_entity_poly.entity_id
_entity_poly.type
_entity_poly.pdbx_seq_one_letter_code
_entity_poly.pdbx_strand_id
1 'polypeptide(L)'
;MEYDLKVLKINKNKIEQLNELSIYTVKDLVQHYPYRFEEMLETPLHDESKVIIEAQLIDEPKIFYKGRFSRLTFHVNYHEEPLTITIFNRHFLKKNMQVGMMLTITGKYSASKKAITASDLKLKSLKEISGITPVYSLKEGLTQKSFQGYVNKALNFYKGHIANTIPLYLCQKYHLIDKEDALFKIHQPQTRSDVISALRYLK
;
A
#
# COMPACT_ATOMS: atom_id res chain seq x y z
N MET A 1 -26.52 13.50 -4.28
CA MET A 1 -25.91 14.72 -4.84
C MET A 1 -24.60 14.35 -5.50
N GLU A 2 -24.34 14.88 -6.69
CA GLU A 2 -23.08 14.66 -7.41
C GLU A 2 -22.25 15.94 -7.26
N TYR A 3 -21.08 15.82 -6.62
CA TYR A 3 -20.17 16.93 -6.42
C TYR A 3 -19.00 16.84 -7.40
N ASP A 4 -18.62 18.00 -7.98
CA ASP A 4 -17.42 18.11 -8.83
C ASP A 4 -16.14 17.81 -8.04
N LEU A 5 -15.14 17.19 -8.68
CA LEU A 5 -13.85 16.85 -8.08
C LEU A 5 -13.09 18.05 -7.50
N LYS A 6 -13.41 19.28 -7.96
CA LYS A 6 -12.78 20.52 -7.47
C LYS A 6 -12.98 20.74 -5.97
N VAL A 7 -14.10 20.23 -5.39
CA VAL A 7 -14.36 20.34 -3.94
C VAL A 7 -13.29 19.64 -3.09
N LEU A 8 -12.59 18.63 -3.66
CA LEU A 8 -11.52 17.90 -2.99
C LEU A 8 -10.16 18.61 -3.07
N LYS A 9 -10.10 19.81 -3.67
CA LYS A 9 -8.85 20.58 -3.88
C LYS A 9 -7.78 19.75 -4.59
N ILE A 10 -8.15 19.03 -5.63
CA ILE A 10 -7.25 18.26 -6.50
C ILE A 10 -6.73 19.21 -7.59
N ASN A 11 -5.45 19.09 -7.95
CA ASN A 11 -4.83 19.89 -9.00
C ASN A 11 -5.53 19.64 -10.36
N LYS A 12 -5.71 20.69 -11.17
CA LYS A 12 -6.38 20.65 -12.47
C LYS A 12 -5.84 19.55 -13.40
N ASN A 13 -4.52 19.43 -13.54
CA ASN A 13 -3.90 18.39 -14.36
C ASN A 13 -4.26 16.97 -13.87
N LYS A 14 -4.46 16.78 -12.56
CA LYS A 14 -4.88 15.50 -11.98
C LYS A 14 -6.36 15.23 -12.18
N ILE A 15 -7.19 16.26 -12.22
CA ILE A 15 -8.60 16.14 -12.58
C ILE A 15 -8.72 15.69 -14.04
N GLU A 16 -7.93 16.24 -14.95
CA GLU A 16 -7.90 15.83 -16.35
C GLU A 16 -7.51 14.34 -16.49
N GLN A 17 -6.51 13.89 -15.75
CA GLN A 17 -6.13 12.47 -15.70
C GLN A 17 -7.21 11.56 -15.09
N LEU A 18 -7.98 12.03 -14.11
CA LEU A 18 -9.14 11.30 -13.57
C LEU A 18 -10.28 11.24 -14.59
N ASN A 19 -10.51 12.32 -15.33
CA ASN A 19 -11.52 12.35 -16.39
C ASN A 19 -11.23 11.34 -17.51
N GLU A 20 -9.95 11.05 -17.81
CA GLU A 20 -9.55 9.99 -18.74
C GLU A 20 -9.94 8.58 -18.25
N LEU A 21 -10.15 8.39 -16.94
CA LEU A 21 -10.69 7.17 -16.33
C LEU A 21 -12.22 7.21 -16.22
N SER A 22 -12.88 8.20 -16.85
CA SER A 22 -14.33 8.45 -16.74
C SER A 22 -14.76 8.78 -15.30
N ILE A 23 -13.89 9.40 -14.51
CA ILE A 23 -14.15 9.86 -13.15
C ILE A 23 -14.31 11.38 -13.20
N TYR A 24 -15.54 11.86 -13.12
CA TYR A 24 -15.90 13.28 -13.23
C TYR A 24 -16.37 13.87 -11.90
N THR A 25 -16.92 13.04 -11.04
CA THR A 25 -17.51 13.44 -9.76
C THR A 25 -16.84 12.76 -8.57
N VAL A 26 -17.05 13.30 -7.38
CA VAL A 26 -16.60 12.68 -6.12
C VAL A 26 -17.24 11.30 -5.96
N LYS A 27 -18.47 11.10 -6.44
CA LYS A 27 -19.16 9.81 -6.42
C LYS A 27 -18.46 8.78 -7.31
N ASP A 28 -18.09 9.14 -8.55
CA ASP A 28 -17.39 8.25 -9.46
C ASP A 28 -16.06 7.80 -8.85
N LEU A 29 -15.36 8.71 -8.18
CA LEU A 29 -14.10 8.42 -7.52
C LEU A 29 -14.25 7.37 -6.42
N VAL A 30 -15.30 7.44 -5.60
CA VAL A 30 -15.61 6.46 -4.55
C VAL A 30 -16.15 5.15 -5.14
N GLN A 31 -16.77 5.20 -6.32
CA GLN A 31 -17.25 4.01 -7.02
C GLN A 31 -16.20 3.35 -7.92
N HIS A 32 -15.03 3.94 -8.07
CA HIS A 32 -13.93 3.31 -8.78
C HIS A 32 -13.23 2.29 -7.87
N TYR A 33 -13.80 1.09 -7.81
CA TYR A 33 -13.34 0.03 -6.91
C TYR A 33 -11.99 -0.54 -7.32
N PRO A 34 -11.20 -1.04 -6.34
CA PRO A 34 -9.98 -1.77 -6.64
C PRO A 34 -10.29 -3.03 -7.48
N TYR A 35 -9.45 -3.32 -8.47
CA TYR A 35 -9.59 -4.54 -9.26
C TYR A 35 -8.93 -5.75 -8.60
N ARG A 36 -7.97 -5.51 -7.71
CA ARG A 36 -7.32 -6.53 -6.89
C ARG A 36 -6.83 -5.95 -5.57
N PHE A 37 -6.44 -6.85 -4.67
CA PHE A 37 -5.86 -6.53 -3.38
C PHE A 37 -4.51 -7.22 -3.26
N GLU A 38 -3.50 -6.50 -2.78
CA GLU A 38 -2.17 -7.01 -2.50
C GLU A 38 -1.97 -7.06 -0.99
N GLU A 39 -1.49 -8.19 -0.50
CA GLU A 39 -1.13 -8.39 0.90
C GLU A 39 0.39 -8.55 0.98
N MET A 40 1.02 -7.76 1.87
CA MET A 40 2.43 -7.96 2.15
C MET A 40 2.58 -9.12 3.13
N LEU A 41 2.95 -10.27 2.61
CA LEU A 41 3.27 -11.46 3.40
C LEU A 41 4.76 -11.75 3.29
N GLU A 42 5.33 -12.28 4.35
CA GLU A 42 6.67 -12.81 4.34
C GLU A 42 6.76 -13.97 3.35
N THR A 43 7.85 -14.03 2.61
CA THR A 43 8.10 -15.09 1.62
C THR A 43 9.34 -15.87 2.00
N PRO A 44 9.35 -17.20 1.77
CA PRO A 44 10.55 -18.00 2.00
C PRO A 44 11.70 -17.54 1.10
N LEU A 45 12.93 -17.69 1.58
CA LEU A 45 14.14 -17.37 0.82
C LEU A 45 14.38 -18.44 -0.25
N HIS A 46 14.07 -18.11 -1.49
CA HIS A 46 14.45 -18.90 -2.65
C HIS A 46 15.49 -18.13 -3.47
N ASP A 47 16.54 -18.84 -3.91
CA ASP A 47 17.63 -18.25 -4.69
C ASP A 47 17.12 -17.60 -5.96
N GLU A 48 17.69 -16.43 -6.30
CA GLU A 48 17.35 -15.60 -7.47
C GLU A 48 15.88 -15.15 -7.53
N SER A 49 15.10 -15.37 -6.45
CA SER A 49 13.69 -14.96 -6.37
C SER A 49 13.52 -13.60 -5.70
N LYS A 50 12.35 -12.97 -5.97
CA LYS A 50 11.90 -11.80 -5.24
C LYS A 50 11.35 -12.25 -3.88
N VAL A 51 11.91 -11.70 -2.81
CA VAL A 51 11.53 -12.03 -1.44
C VAL A 51 11.01 -10.79 -0.70
N ILE A 52 10.17 -11.04 0.28
CA ILE A 52 9.73 -10.06 1.30
C ILE A 52 10.06 -10.70 2.63
N ILE A 53 10.91 -10.06 3.42
CA ILE A 53 11.31 -10.53 4.73
C ILE A 53 11.15 -9.45 5.79
N GLU A 54 10.93 -9.89 7.04
CA GLU A 54 11.08 -9.08 8.24
C GLU A 54 12.37 -9.46 8.93
N ALA A 55 13.26 -8.50 9.19
CA ALA A 55 14.54 -8.78 9.80
C ALA A 55 15.02 -7.62 10.68
N GLN A 56 15.80 -7.95 11.71
CA GLN A 56 16.33 -6.98 12.64
C GLN A 56 17.68 -6.41 12.16
N LEU A 57 17.81 -5.07 12.15
CA LEU A 57 19.06 -4.40 11.82
C LEU A 57 20.10 -4.67 12.93
N ILE A 58 21.27 -5.21 12.57
CA ILE A 58 22.31 -5.60 13.54
C ILE A 58 23.54 -4.70 13.54
N ASP A 59 23.74 -3.89 12.49
CA ASP A 59 24.88 -2.97 12.44
C ASP A 59 24.49 -1.61 11.84
N GLU A 60 25.37 -0.62 11.97
CA GLU A 60 25.17 0.67 11.36
C GLU A 60 25.29 0.62 9.84
N PRO A 61 24.30 1.16 9.09
CA PRO A 61 24.35 1.18 7.64
C PRO A 61 25.54 1.99 7.10
N LYS A 62 26.26 1.41 6.14
CA LYS A 62 27.38 2.04 5.44
C LYS A 62 26.94 2.57 4.09
N ILE A 63 27.32 3.83 3.77
CA ILE A 63 27.03 4.43 2.49
C ILE A 63 28.30 4.49 1.67
N PHE A 64 28.19 4.07 0.43
CA PHE A 64 29.23 4.23 -0.58
C PHE A 64 28.69 5.05 -1.75
N TYR A 65 29.42 6.07 -2.17
CA TYR A 65 29.08 6.93 -3.32
C TYR A 65 30.00 6.64 -4.50
N LYS A 66 29.42 6.52 -5.69
CA LYS A 66 30.15 6.46 -6.95
C LYS A 66 29.46 7.40 -7.96
N GLY A 67 30.00 8.58 -8.14
CA GLY A 67 29.38 9.63 -8.93
C GLY A 67 27.98 9.99 -8.38
N ARG A 68 26.95 9.86 -9.22
CA ARG A 68 25.55 10.12 -8.84
C ARG A 68 24.86 8.95 -8.15
N PHE A 69 25.51 7.78 -8.09
CA PHE A 69 24.93 6.59 -7.47
C PHE A 69 25.36 6.50 -6.02
N SER A 70 24.41 6.16 -5.16
CA SER A 70 24.68 5.79 -3.78
C SER A 70 24.28 4.34 -3.54
N ARG A 71 25.10 3.64 -2.78
CA ARG A 71 24.85 2.29 -2.30
C ARG A 71 24.82 2.31 -0.78
N LEU A 72 23.70 1.91 -0.20
CA LEU A 72 23.56 1.70 1.24
C LEU A 72 23.65 0.20 1.49
N THR A 73 24.57 -0.22 2.38
CA THR A 73 24.80 -1.61 2.74
C THR A 73 24.78 -1.75 4.26
N PHE A 74 24.11 -2.78 4.75
CA PHE A 74 24.00 -3.11 6.16
C PHE A 74 23.68 -4.59 6.35
N HIS A 75 23.79 -5.08 7.58
CA HIS A 75 23.47 -6.46 7.93
C HIS A 75 22.21 -6.52 8.77
N VAL A 76 21.46 -7.59 8.58
CA VAL A 76 20.25 -7.89 9.35
C VAL A 76 20.32 -9.33 9.87
N ASN A 77 19.65 -9.57 10.99
CA ASN A 77 19.42 -10.91 11.50
C ASN A 77 18.03 -11.38 11.03
N TYR A 78 18.01 -12.45 10.25
CA TYR A 78 16.80 -13.10 9.76
C TYR A 78 16.79 -14.56 10.24
N HIS A 79 15.88 -14.92 11.16
CA HIS A 79 15.81 -16.26 11.77
C HIS A 79 17.16 -16.78 12.27
N GLU A 80 17.90 -15.94 13.01
CA GLU A 80 19.23 -16.23 13.55
C GLU A 80 20.35 -16.31 12.49
N GLU A 81 20.05 -16.07 11.22
CA GLU A 81 21.05 -15.99 10.17
C GLU A 81 21.33 -14.53 9.75
N PRO A 82 22.61 -14.13 9.67
CA PRO A 82 22.98 -12.80 9.18
C PRO A 82 22.86 -12.74 7.66
N LEU A 83 22.14 -11.73 7.16
CA LEU A 83 22.03 -11.43 5.74
C LEU A 83 22.58 -10.05 5.44
N THR A 84 23.28 -9.92 4.31
CA THR A 84 23.73 -8.62 3.79
C THR A 84 22.66 -8.00 2.93
N ILE A 85 22.28 -6.76 3.25
CA ILE A 85 21.30 -5.99 2.49
C ILE A 85 22.01 -4.87 1.73
N THR A 86 21.71 -4.76 0.45
CA THR A 86 22.19 -3.66 -0.39
C THR A 86 21.01 -2.97 -1.07
N ILE A 87 20.92 -1.66 -0.94
CA ILE A 87 19.90 -0.85 -1.62
C ILE A 87 20.56 0.34 -2.30
N PHE A 88 20.13 0.65 -3.52
CA PHE A 88 20.70 1.73 -4.34
C PHE A 88 19.84 3.00 -4.28
N ASN A 89 20.50 4.16 -4.32
CA ASN A 89 19.90 5.49 -4.39
C ASN A 89 18.90 5.80 -3.27
N ARG A 90 19.06 5.18 -2.10
CA ARG A 90 18.22 5.35 -0.91
C ARG A 90 19.06 5.74 0.34
N HIS A 91 20.19 6.45 0.16
CA HIS A 91 21.09 6.85 1.24
C HIS A 91 20.40 7.68 2.34
N PHE A 92 19.34 8.43 1.98
CA PHE A 92 18.56 9.23 2.93
C PHE A 92 17.90 8.41 4.04
N LEU A 93 17.67 7.09 3.81
CA LEU A 93 17.08 6.21 4.82
C LEU A 93 17.99 6.03 6.04
N LYS A 94 19.32 6.12 5.86
CA LYS A 94 20.28 5.96 6.96
C LYS A 94 19.97 6.83 8.17
N LYS A 95 19.52 8.07 7.96
CA LYS A 95 19.22 9.02 9.03
C LYS A 95 18.20 8.52 10.06
N ASN A 96 17.30 7.63 9.62
CA ASN A 96 16.19 7.10 10.42
C ASN A 96 16.40 5.63 10.80
N MET A 97 17.56 5.04 10.47
CA MET A 97 17.88 3.66 10.79
C MET A 97 18.64 3.59 12.11
N GLN A 98 18.20 2.73 13.02
CA GLN A 98 18.84 2.47 14.30
C GLN A 98 19.03 0.98 14.48
N VAL A 99 20.19 0.57 15.01
CA VAL A 99 20.48 -0.84 15.33
C VAL A 99 19.40 -1.37 16.29
N GLY A 100 18.94 -2.59 16.03
CA GLY A 100 17.82 -3.21 16.75
C GLY A 100 16.45 -2.98 16.14
N MET A 101 16.30 -2.06 15.18
CA MET A 101 15.01 -1.84 14.50
C MET A 101 14.61 -3.06 13.66
N MET A 102 13.31 -3.34 13.65
CA MET A 102 12.71 -4.27 12.70
C MET A 102 12.48 -3.57 11.34
N LEU A 103 12.91 -4.22 10.28
CA LEU A 103 12.84 -3.71 8.91
C LEU A 103 12.06 -4.69 8.05
N THR A 104 11.20 -4.17 7.17
CA THR A 104 10.62 -4.96 6.09
C THR A 104 11.38 -4.69 4.81
N ILE A 105 11.97 -5.72 4.24
CA ILE A 105 12.87 -5.68 3.10
C ILE A 105 12.24 -6.43 1.94
N THR A 106 12.09 -5.76 0.81
CA THR A 106 11.66 -6.39 -0.45
C THR A 106 12.81 -6.33 -1.43
N GLY A 107 13.20 -7.46 -2.00
CA GLY A 107 14.33 -7.49 -2.94
C GLY A 107 14.56 -8.84 -3.57
N LYS A 108 15.66 -8.96 -4.30
CA LYS A 108 16.11 -10.21 -4.92
C LYS A 108 17.15 -10.87 -4.01
N TYR A 109 16.88 -12.09 -3.60
CA TYR A 109 17.78 -12.87 -2.75
C TYR A 109 18.82 -13.63 -3.59
N SER A 110 20.05 -13.69 -3.11
CA SER A 110 21.11 -14.54 -3.66
C SER A 110 21.68 -15.44 -2.56
N ALA A 111 21.45 -16.73 -2.69
CA ALA A 111 21.90 -17.72 -1.71
C ALA A 111 23.42 -17.83 -1.63
N SER A 112 24.11 -17.77 -2.78
CA SER A 112 25.57 -17.85 -2.85
C SER A 112 26.28 -16.73 -2.08
N LYS A 113 25.64 -15.55 -1.98
CA LYS A 113 26.19 -14.36 -1.29
C LYS A 113 25.56 -14.14 0.08
N LYS A 114 24.56 -14.92 0.47
CA LYS A 114 23.69 -14.65 1.63
C LYS A 114 23.27 -13.16 1.68
N ALA A 115 22.79 -12.64 0.55
CA ALA A 115 22.55 -11.23 0.39
C ALA A 115 21.22 -10.95 -0.34
N ILE A 116 20.60 -9.81 -0.02
CA ILE A 116 19.42 -9.30 -0.72
C ILE A 116 19.77 -7.96 -1.37
N THR A 117 19.55 -7.88 -2.68
CA THR A 117 19.52 -6.61 -3.38
C THR A 117 18.11 -6.04 -3.25
N ALA A 118 17.96 -5.10 -2.32
CA ALA A 118 16.65 -4.54 -2.00
C ALA A 118 16.16 -3.57 -3.07
N SER A 119 14.93 -3.76 -3.50
CA SER A 119 14.18 -2.82 -4.35
C SER A 119 13.36 -1.84 -3.52
N ASP A 120 12.92 -2.27 -2.32
CA ASP A 120 12.22 -1.42 -1.35
C ASP A 120 12.62 -1.78 0.08
N LEU A 121 12.60 -0.77 0.96
CA LEU A 121 12.94 -0.89 2.37
C LEU A 121 11.98 -0.01 3.19
N LYS A 122 11.29 -0.63 4.14
CA LYS A 122 10.45 0.06 5.10
C LYS A 122 11.03 -0.08 6.51
N LEU A 123 11.13 1.05 7.21
CA LEU A 123 11.68 1.13 8.57
C LEU A 123 10.59 0.82 9.61
N LYS A 124 9.92 -0.31 9.41
CA LYS A 124 8.81 -0.80 10.25
C LYS A 124 8.75 -2.31 10.15
N SER A 125 8.19 -2.93 11.19
CA SER A 125 7.90 -4.37 11.17
C SER A 125 6.86 -4.72 10.11
N LEU A 126 6.85 -5.97 9.67
CA LEU A 126 5.85 -6.45 8.73
C LEU A 126 4.44 -6.34 9.32
N LYS A 127 4.29 -6.58 10.62
CA LYS A 127 3.01 -6.43 11.36
C LYS A 127 2.46 -5.01 11.33
N GLU A 128 3.33 -4.00 11.38
CA GLU A 128 2.92 -2.59 11.29
C GLU A 128 2.56 -2.16 9.86
N ILE A 129 3.03 -2.89 8.88
CA ILE A 129 2.82 -2.60 7.45
C ILE A 129 1.81 -3.58 6.87
N SER A 130 1.63 -4.75 7.51
CA SER A 130 0.70 -5.77 7.04
C SER A 130 -0.72 -5.21 7.04
N GLY A 131 -1.18 -5.01 5.85
CA GLY A 131 -2.53 -4.58 5.54
C GLY A 131 -2.80 -4.98 4.10
N ILE A 132 -4.05 -5.09 3.79
CA ILE A 132 -4.46 -5.34 2.42
C ILE A 132 -4.44 -4.01 1.68
N THR A 133 -3.59 -3.92 0.66
CA THR A 133 -3.46 -2.72 -0.16
C THR A 133 -4.35 -2.85 -1.39
N PRO A 134 -5.33 -1.96 -1.55
CA PRO A 134 -6.16 -1.94 -2.76
C PRO A 134 -5.33 -1.46 -3.96
N VAL A 135 -5.47 -2.14 -5.09
CA VAL A 135 -4.81 -1.80 -6.35
C VAL A 135 -5.86 -1.40 -7.38
N TYR A 136 -5.70 -0.22 -7.96
CA TYR A 136 -6.64 0.36 -8.91
C TYR A 136 -6.12 0.25 -10.34
N SER A 137 -7.03 0.08 -11.29
CA SER A 137 -6.71 0.19 -12.70
C SER A 137 -6.53 1.66 -13.06
N LEU A 138 -5.29 2.09 -13.29
CA LEU A 138 -4.94 3.48 -13.54
C LEU A 138 -4.28 3.63 -14.92
N LYS A 139 -4.42 4.81 -15.52
CA LYS A 139 -3.68 5.23 -16.71
C LYS A 139 -2.35 5.88 -16.34
N GLU A 140 -1.50 6.07 -17.33
CA GLU A 140 -0.22 6.76 -17.20
C GLU A 140 -0.39 8.16 -16.57
N GLY A 141 0.55 8.52 -15.72
CA GLY A 141 0.52 9.81 -15.00
C GLY A 141 -0.17 9.78 -13.62
N LEU A 142 -1.00 8.77 -13.31
CA LEU A 142 -1.56 8.55 -11.97
C LEU A 142 -0.81 7.42 -11.25
N THR A 143 -0.36 7.69 -10.03
CA THR A 143 0.24 6.64 -9.18
C THR A 143 -0.80 6.06 -8.21
N GLN A 144 -0.66 4.79 -7.84
CA GLN A 144 -1.52 4.14 -6.84
C GLN A 144 -1.65 4.97 -5.56
N LYS A 145 -0.52 5.50 -5.06
CA LYS A 145 -0.47 6.32 -3.85
C LYS A 145 -1.25 7.62 -3.99
N SER A 146 -1.13 8.34 -5.12
CA SER A 146 -1.87 9.58 -5.33
C SER A 146 -3.37 9.32 -5.50
N PHE A 147 -3.73 8.28 -6.25
CA PHE A 147 -5.13 7.90 -6.45
C PHE A 147 -5.80 7.50 -5.14
N GLN A 148 -5.15 6.64 -4.35
CA GLN A 148 -5.63 6.26 -3.02
C GLN A 148 -5.82 7.49 -2.10
N GLY A 149 -4.91 8.48 -2.20
CA GLY A 149 -5.05 9.76 -1.48
C GLY A 149 -6.30 10.54 -1.90
N TYR A 150 -6.66 10.52 -3.18
CA TYR A 150 -7.88 11.18 -3.67
C TYR A 150 -9.15 10.43 -3.22
N VAL A 151 -9.15 9.10 -3.31
CA VAL A 151 -10.25 8.27 -2.79
C VAL A 151 -10.46 8.51 -1.30
N ASN A 152 -9.40 8.58 -0.50
CA ASN A 152 -9.49 8.87 0.93
C ASN A 152 -10.11 10.24 1.21
N LYS A 153 -9.75 11.26 0.43
CA LYS A 153 -10.40 12.59 0.52
C LYS A 153 -11.89 12.52 0.18
N ALA A 154 -12.25 11.77 -0.86
CA ALA A 154 -13.63 11.59 -1.27
C ALA A 154 -14.47 10.85 -0.22
N LEU A 155 -13.94 9.77 0.37
CA LEU A 155 -14.59 9.06 1.46
C LEU A 155 -14.82 9.97 2.68
N ASN A 156 -13.80 10.74 3.08
CA ASN A 156 -13.92 11.68 4.19
C ASN A 156 -14.92 12.79 3.90
N PHE A 157 -15.03 13.23 2.65
CA PHE A 157 -16.01 14.22 2.23
C PHE A 157 -17.45 13.71 2.37
N TYR A 158 -17.68 12.43 2.09
CA TYR A 158 -19.00 11.81 2.19
C TYR A 158 -19.30 11.18 3.55
N LYS A 159 -18.36 11.14 4.46
CA LYS A 159 -18.50 10.49 5.78
C LYS A 159 -19.74 11.03 6.52
N GLY A 160 -20.60 10.12 6.97
CA GLY A 160 -21.87 10.42 7.64
C GLY A 160 -23.01 10.84 6.70
N HIS A 161 -22.81 10.83 5.37
CA HIS A 161 -23.81 11.24 4.38
C HIS A 161 -24.13 10.17 3.34
N ILE A 162 -23.62 8.95 3.52
CA ILE A 162 -23.84 7.83 2.59
C ILE A 162 -25.03 7.01 3.06
N ALA A 163 -26.18 7.21 2.42
CA ALA A 163 -27.37 6.41 2.72
C ALA A 163 -27.26 4.99 2.15
N ASN A 164 -27.78 4.02 2.88
CA ASN A 164 -27.94 2.66 2.39
C ASN A 164 -28.85 2.62 1.17
N THR A 165 -28.47 1.84 0.17
CA THR A 165 -29.30 1.56 -1.01
C THR A 165 -30.10 0.26 -0.87
N ILE A 166 -29.65 -0.63 0.00
CA ILE A 166 -30.34 -1.88 0.35
C ILE A 166 -31.23 -1.63 1.55
N PRO A 167 -32.51 -2.04 1.52
CA PRO A 167 -33.42 -1.91 2.66
C PRO A 167 -32.86 -2.61 3.92
N LEU A 168 -33.07 -1.98 5.08
CA LEU A 168 -32.48 -2.44 6.35
C LEU A 168 -32.85 -3.91 6.70
N TYR A 169 -34.08 -4.32 6.41
CA TYR A 169 -34.51 -5.71 6.67
C TYR A 169 -33.72 -6.75 5.86
N LEU A 170 -33.29 -6.38 4.65
CA LEU A 170 -32.42 -7.25 3.83
C LEU A 170 -30.98 -7.25 4.36
N CYS A 171 -30.48 -6.09 4.79
CA CYS A 171 -29.17 -6.03 5.44
C CYS A 171 -29.14 -6.95 6.67
N GLN A 172 -30.16 -6.91 7.50
CA GLN A 172 -30.28 -7.79 8.68
C GLN A 172 -30.39 -9.25 8.31
N LYS A 173 -31.26 -9.59 7.33
CA LYS A 173 -31.50 -10.98 6.89
C LYS A 173 -30.23 -11.63 6.32
N TYR A 174 -29.42 -10.88 5.60
CA TYR A 174 -28.22 -11.39 4.92
C TYR A 174 -26.92 -11.03 5.63
N HIS A 175 -27.00 -10.44 6.85
CA HIS A 175 -25.85 -9.99 7.65
C HIS A 175 -24.89 -9.10 6.83
N LEU A 176 -25.46 -8.13 6.09
CA LEU A 176 -24.69 -7.16 5.34
C LEU A 176 -24.33 -5.98 6.26
N ILE A 177 -23.13 -5.45 6.06
CA ILE A 177 -22.72 -4.17 6.63
C ILE A 177 -23.47 -3.03 5.92
N ASP A 178 -23.41 -1.80 6.43
CA ASP A 178 -23.99 -0.68 5.73
C ASP A 178 -23.11 -0.22 4.54
N LYS A 179 -23.67 0.66 3.70
CA LYS A 179 -23.01 1.13 2.48
C LYS A 179 -21.76 1.93 2.77
N GLU A 180 -21.80 2.78 3.79
CA GLU A 180 -20.66 3.62 4.17
C GLU A 180 -19.50 2.74 4.62
N ASP A 181 -19.75 1.80 5.53
CA ASP A 181 -18.76 0.83 5.98
C ASP A 181 -18.22 -0.01 4.83
N ALA A 182 -19.08 -0.44 3.90
CA ALA A 182 -18.65 -1.19 2.73
C ALA A 182 -17.68 -0.39 1.85
N LEU A 183 -17.98 0.89 1.61
CA LEU A 183 -17.09 1.77 0.84
C LEU A 183 -15.77 2.05 1.57
N PHE A 184 -15.79 2.28 2.86
CA PHE A 184 -14.54 2.43 3.62
C PHE A 184 -13.72 1.15 3.60
N LYS A 185 -14.32 -0.01 3.85
CA LYS A 185 -13.64 -1.30 3.88
C LYS A 185 -13.09 -1.75 2.53
N ILE A 186 -13.75 -1.43 1.42
CA ILE A 186 -13.22 -1.78 0.09
C ILE A 186 -12.00 -0.95 -0.30
N HIS A 187 -11.92 0.31 0.14
CA HIS A 187 -10.83 1.22 -0.17
C HIS A 187 -9.72 1.28 0.89
N GLN A 188 -10.02 0.92 2.13
CA GLN A 188 -9.10 0.93 3.27
C GLN A 188 -9.20 -0.36 4.09
N PRO A 189 -9.11 -1.54 3.45
CA PRO A 189 -9.24 -2.80 4.17
C PRO A 189 -8.09 -3.00 5.16
N GLN A 190 -8.41 -3.48 6.35
CA GLN A 190 -7.41 -3.89 7.33
C GLN A 190 -7.19 -5.41 7.27
N THR A 191 -8.24 -6.15 6.92
CA THR A 191 -8.25 -7.61 6.89
C THR A 191 -8.93 -8.13 5.63
N ARG A 192 -8.69 -9.42 5.30
CA ARG A 192 -9.43 -10.10 4.21
C ARG A 192 -10.93 -10.14 4.48
N SER A 193 -11.34 -10.23 5.75
CA SER A 193 -12.75 -10.20 6.15
C SER A 193 -13.40 -8.86 5.77
N ASP A 194 -12.68 -7.75 5.87
CA ASP A 194 -13.19 -6.43 5.44
C ASP A 194 -13.49 -6.41 3.95
N VAL A 195 -12.58 -6.94 3.13
CA VAL A 195 -12.78 -7.03 1.67
C VAL A 195 -14.00 -7.89 1.36
N ILE A 196 -14.12 -9.06 1.99
CA ILE A 196 -15.25 -9.98 1.76
C ILE A 196 -16.58 -9.31 2.16
N SER A 197 -16.63 -8.68 3.34
CA SER A 197 -17.82 -8.01 3.83
C SER A 197 -18.26 -6.86 2.93
N ALA A 198 -17.29 -6.06 2.45
CA ALA A 198 -17.54 -4.97 1.52
C ALA A 198 -18.08 -5.48 0.18
N LEU A 199 -17.45 -6.50 -0.40
CA LEU A 199 -17.90 -7.10 -1.67
C LEU A 199 -19.28 -7.72 -1.59
N ARG A 200 -19.67 -8.28 -0.43
CA ARG A 200 -21.03 -8.82 -0.23
C ARG A 200 -22.11 -7.73 -0.30
N TYR A 201 -21.79 -6.51 0.08
CA TYR A 201 -22.72 -5.38 -0.02
C TYR A 201 -22.70 -4.73 -1.41
N LEU A 202 -21.50 -4.61 -2.04
CA LEU A 202 -21.29 -3.80 -3.25
C LEU A 202 -21.56 -4.57 -4.56
N LYS A 203 -21.64 -5.91 -4.50
CA LYS A 203 -21.99 -6.79 -5.63
C LYS A 203 -23.42 -7.28 -5.56
#